data_fc87e1e705f38bdc22c9cf86862f4083
#
_entry.id   fc87e1e705f38bdc22c9cf86862f4083
#
_cell.length_a   1.000
_cell.length_b   1.000
_cell.length_c   1.000
_cell.angle_alpha   90.00
_cell.angle_beta   90.00
_cell.angle_gamma   90.00
#
_symmetry.space_group_name_H-M   'P 1'
#
loop_
_entity.id
_entity.type
_entity.pdbx_description
1 polymer ?
#
loop_
_entity_poly.entity_id
_entity_poly.type
_entity_poly.pdbx_seq_one_letter_code
_entity_poly.pdbx_strand_id
1 'polypeptide(L)'
;VKHLQTGHLETLNPQALVGADGLWSDTRNYVLPKTAPRITGLLAYRALLPMQVVPEFLRQQDVRVWVGPRMHAVLYPVRGGEFLNMVVIAPGQLPESLKDWDYDANPQDMFQALGVLHPHLKDVLEAVPNWRRWPIFDRPPLASATQMAKGRIALLGDAAHPMRPFLAQGAGMAIEDAAALATCWARVDLPVNERWRLYAEMRWARNAMVQARSIRNGRIFHMQGPMRWGRDLAMRLMGESLMDVPWLYAGP
;
A
#
# COMPACT_ATOMS: atom_id res chain seq x y z
N VAL A 1 -0.13 -9.99 -27.08
CA VAL A 1 -1.33 -10.08 -26.22
C VAL A 1 -1.90 -11.48 -26.33
N LYS A 2 -2.32 -12.06 -25.19
CA LYS A 2 -3.04 -13.35 -25.16
C LYS A 2 -4.51 -13.09 -24.83
N HIS A 3 -5.39 -13.52 -25.72
CA HIS A 3 -6.84 -13.50 -25.45
C HIS A 3 -7.19 -14.60 -24.45
N LEU A 4 -7.64 -14.24 -23.26
CA LEU A 4 -7.86 -15.20 -22.17
C LEU A 4 -8.95 -16.23 -22.46
N GLN A 5 -9.98 -15.86 -23.22
CA GLN A 5 -11.09 -16.78 -23.56
C GLN A 5 -10.71 -17.79 -24.64
N THR A 6 -9.92 -17.42 -25.62
CA THR A 6 -9.58 -18.25 -26.79
C THR A 6 -8.18 -18.82 -26.75
N GLY A 7 -7.30 -18.29 -25.88
CA GLY A 7 -5.88 -18.60 -25.86
C GLY A 7 -5.08 -18.04 -27.04
N HIS A 8 -5.74 -17.36 -28.00
CA HIS A 8 -5.11 -16.80 -29.19
C HIS A 8 -4.05 -15.76 -28.83
N LEU A 9 -2.91 -15.81 -29.49
CA LEU A 9 -1.83 -14.84 -29.35
C LEU A 9 -1.87 -13.85 -30.52
N GLU A 10 -1.89 -12.56 -30.19
CA GLU A 10 -1.86 -11.46 -31.14
C GLU A 10 -0.65 -10.56 -30.86
N THR A 11 0.05 -10.14 -31.91
CA THR A 11 1.13 -9.16 -31.82
C THR A 11 0.59 -7.78 -32.12
N LEU A 12 0.63 -6.89 -31.13
CA LEU A 12 0.28 -5.48 -31.28
C LEU A 12 1.55 -4.64 -31.43
N ASN A 13 1.49 -3.61 -32.30
CA ASN A 13 2.56 -2.62 -32.48
C ASN A 13 2.08 -1.24 -31.99
N PRO A 14 2.00 -0.99 -30.67
CA PRO A 14 1.51 0.26 -30.12
C PRO A 14 2.54 1.39 -30.29
N GLN A 15 2.05 2.63 -30.35
CA GLN A 15 2.92 3.81 -30.34
C GLN A 15 3.58 4.00 -28.95
N ALA A 16 2.90 3.57 -27.89
CA ALA A 16 3.31 3.68 -26.52
C ALA A 16 2.79 2.51 -25.67
N LEU A 17 3.48 2.20 -24.59
CA LEU A 17 3.05 1.21 -23.59
C LEU A 17 3.06 1.83 -22.22
N VAL A 18 1.98 1.62 -21.46
CA VAL A 18 1.90 1.96 -20.02
C VAL A 18 1.80 0.68 -19.22
N GLY A 19 2.77 0.43 -18.35
CA GLY A 19 2.76 -0.68 -17.40
C GLY A 19 2.03 -0.26 -16.12
N ALA A 20 0.79 -0.74 -15.98
CA ALA A 20 -0.03 -0.62 -14.77
C ALA A 20 -0.36 -2.01 -14.20
N ASP A 21 0.55 -2.96 -14.39
CA ASP A 21 0.42 -4.40 -14.13
C ASP A 21 0.86 -4.81 -12.71
N GLY A 22 0.88 -3.83 -11.79
CA GLY A 22 0.98 -4.06 -10.36
C GLY A 22 2.36 -4.48 -9.85
N LEU A 23 2.41 -4.99 -8.63
CA LEU A 23 3.63 -5.38 -7.92
C LEU A 23 4.52 -6.37 -8.72
N TRP A 24 3.89 -7.31 -9.41
CA TRP A 24 4.54 -8.37 -10.18
C TRP A 24 4.76 -8.01 -11.65
N SER A 25 4.74 -6.71 -11.96
CA SER A 25 4.84 -6.15 -13.30
C SER A 25 5.94 -6.79 -14.16
N ASP A 26 5.53 -7.34 -15.29
CA ASP A 26 6.45 -7.76 -16.34
C ASP A 26 6.92 -6.56 -17.18
N THR A 27 6.04 -5.55 -17.35
CA THR A 27 6.37 -4.32 -18.07
C THR A 27 7.52 -3.56 -17.42
N ARG A 28 7.63 -3.60 -16.10
CA ARG A 28 8.74 -3.00 -15.34
C ARG A 28 10.11 -3.48 -15.82
N ASN A 29 10.22 -4.73 -16.24
CA ASN A 29 11.50 -5.34 -16.65
C ASN A 29 12.08 -4.73 -17.93
N TYR A 30 11.28 -3.97 -18.70
CA TYR A 30 11.75 -3.23 -19.88
C TYR A 30 12.31 -1.85 -19.53
N VAL A 31 11.93 -1.30 -18.39
CA VAL A 31 12.38 0.01 -17.90
C VAL A 31 13.54 -0.15 -16.91
N LEU A 32 13.46 -1.13 -16.03
CA LEU A 32 14.38 -1.38 -14.93
C LEU A 32 14.99 -2.80 -15.00
N PRO A 33 16.16 -3.02 -14.39
CA PRO A 33 16.69 -4.37 -14.22
C PRO A 33 15.68 -5.28 -13.51
N LYS A 34 15.57 -6.50 -13.99
CA LYS A 34 14.67 -7.50 -13.41
C LYS A 34 15.06 -7.80 -11.97
N THR A 35 14.19 -7.47 -11.05
CA THR A 35 14.35 -7.74 -9.62
C THR A 35 13.03 -8.22 -9.03
N ALA A 36 13.09 -9.17 -8.10
CA ALA A 36 11.90 -9.58 -7.37
C ALA A 36 11.47 -8.51 -6.34
N PRO A 37 10.18 -8.39 -6.02
CA PRO A 37 9.75 -7.65 -4.84
C PRO A 37 10.40 -8.19 -3.58
N ARG A 38 10.67 -7.31 -2.62
CA ARG A 38 11.25 -7.71 -1.33
C ARG A 38 10.17 -8.22 -0.40
N ILE A 39 10.41 -9.36 0.22
CA ILE A 39 9.55 -9.93 1.25
C ILE A 39 9.79 -9.15 2.56
N THR A 40 8.73 -8.62 3.18
CA THR A 40 8.87 -7.85 4.42
C THR A 40 8.81 -8.70 5.69
N GLY A 41 8.34 -9.94 5.60
CA GLY A 41 8.05 -10.81 6.74
C GLY A 41 6.78 -10.40 7.50
N LEU A 42 6.01 -9.46 6.97
CA LEU A 42 4.75 -9.00 7.53
C LEU A 42 3.58 -9.53 6.70
N LEU A 43 2.50 -9.87 7.40
CA LEU A 43 1.19 -10.17 6.84
C LEU A 43 0.23 -9.03 7.14
N ALA A 44 -0.63 -8.73 6.19
CA ALA A 44 -1.81 -7.92 6.41
C ALA A 44 -3.02 -8.84 6.56
N TYR A 45 -3.74 -8.70 7.65
CA TYR A 45 -5.02 -9.34 7.92
C TYR A 45 -6.11 -8.30 7.73
N ARG A 46 -7.16 -8.66 6.99
CA ARG A 46 -8.27 -7.76 6.72
C ARG A 46 -9.60 -8.42 7.00
N ALA A 47 -10.51 -7.63 7.56
CA ALA A 47 -11.90 -8.02 7.75
C ALA A 47 -12.83 -6.82 7.63
N LEU A 48 -14.10 -7.13 7.34
CA LEU A 48 -15.21 -6.19 7.44
C LEU A 48 -16.17 -6.70 8.49
N LEU A 49 -16.53 -5.85 9.43
CA LEU A 49 -17.50 -6.15 10.47
C LEU A 49 -18.72 -5.23 10.32
N PRO A 50 -19.96 -5.75 10.25
CA PRO A 50 -21.15 -4.90 10.24
C PRO A 50 -21.17 -3.98 11.47
N MET A 51 -21.47 -2.68 11.27
CA MET A 51 -21.39 -1.68 12.33
C MET A 51 -22.32 -2.00 13.52
N GLN A 52 -23.41 -2.74 13.28
CA GLN A 52 -24.37 -3.12 14.33
C GLN A 52 -23.76 -4.00 15.43
N VAL A 53 -22.75 -4.84 15.07
CA VAL A 53 -22.09 -5.73 16.04
C VAL A 53 -20.79 -5.15 16.58
N VAL A 54 -20.37 -3.99 16.09
CA VAL A 54 -19.18 -3.27 16.59
C VAL A 54 -19.50 -2.67 17.98
N PRO A 55 -18.60 -2.75 18.97
CA PRO A 55 -18.76 -2.05 20.24
C PRO A 55 -19.01 -0.55 20.07
N GLU A 56 -19.89 0.04 20.87
CA GLU A 56 -20.37 1.43 20.73
C GLU A 56 -19.24 2.45 20.64
N PHE A 57 -18.21 2.28 21.47
CA PHE A 57 -17.04 3.19 21.50
C PHE A 57 -16.23 3.23 20.19
N LEU A 58 -16.45 2.30 19.26
CA LEU A 58 -15.81 2.25 17.94
C LEU A 58 -16.75 2.64 16.78
N ARG A 59 -18.00 3.03 17.05
CA ARG A 59 -18.97 3.40 16.01
C ARG A 59 -18.85 4.84 15.50
N GLN A 60 -17.79 5.56 15.91
CA GLN A 60 -17.54 6.92 15.46
C GLN A 60 -16.97 6.95 14.05
N GLN A 61 -17.16 8.08 13.34
CA GLN A 61 -16.65 8.30 11.98
C GLN A 61 -15.19 8.77 12.01
N ASP A 62 -14.33 8.01 12.71
CA ASP A 62 -12.91 8.29 12.86
C ASP A 62 -12.04 7.12 12.37
N VAL A 63 -10.78 7.42 12.10
CA VAL A 63 -9.75 6.42 11.81
C VAL A 63 -8.98 6.17 13.10
N ARG A 64 -8.98 4.94 13.60
CA ARG A 64 -8.25 4.55 14.80
C ARG A 64 -7.04 3.70 14.47
N VAL A 65 -5.90 4.10 14.99
CA VAL A 65 -4.64 3.39 14.82
C VAL A 65 -4.16 2.86 16.16
N TRP A 66 -4.00 1.56 16.27
CA TRP A 66 -3.44 0.87 17.41
C TRP A 66 -2.02 0.44 17.07
N VAL A 67 -1.06 0.83 17.87
CA VAL A 67 0.35 0.50 17.65
C VAL A 67 0.89 -0.35 18.80
N GLY A 68 1.64 -1.37 18.46
CA GLY A 68 2.21 -2.32 19.41
C GLY A 68 3.62 -2.78 19.02
N PRO A 69 4.23 -3.66 19.82
CA PRO A 69 5.49 -4.27 19.43
C PRO A 69 5.32 -5.10 18.15
N ARG A 70 6.02 -4.71 17.08
CA ARG A 70 5.99 -5.40 15.77
C ARG A 70 4.63 -5.47 15.08
N MET A 71 3.61 -4.72 15.56
CA MET A 71 2.27 -4.76 15.01
C MET A 71 1.60 -3.39 14.98
N HIS A 72 0.63 -3.22 14.13
CA HIS A 72 -0.37 -2.17 14.24
C HIS A 72 -1.70 -2.64 13.66
N ALA A 73 -2.78 -2.00 14.10
CA ALA A 73 -4.11 -2.19 13.55
C ALA A 73 -4.71 -0.83 13.18
N VAL A 74 -5.37 -0.76 12.04
CA VAL A 74 -6.09 0.42 11.57
C VAL A 74 -7.55 0.04 11.38
N LEU A 75 -8.43 0.75 12.06
CA LEU A 75 -9.86 0.53 12.05
C LEU A 75 -10.54 1.81 11.57
N TYR A 76 -11.42 1.72 10.59
CA TYR A 76 -12.17 2.87 10.08
C TYR A 76 -13.49 2.46 9.43
N PRO A 77 -14.53 3.32 9.51
CA PRO A 77 -15.81 3.05 8.89
C PRO A 77 -15.72 3.14 7.37
N VAL A 78 -16.50 2.32 6.69
CA VAL A 78 -16.63 2.30 5.23
C VAL A 78 -18.10 2.18 4.83
N ARG A 79 -18.40 2.42 3.55
CA ARG A 79 -19.77 2.39 3.01
C ARG A 79 -20.74 3.28 3.81
N GLY A 80 -20.36 4.54 4.03
CA GLY A 80 -21.21 5.47 4.79
C GLY A 80 -21.39 5.11 6.28
N GLY A 81 -20.53 4.26 6.84
CA GLY A 81 -20.61 3.82 8.23
C GLY A 81 -21.35 2.51 8.44
N GLU A 82 -21.74 1.80 7.39
CA GLU A 82 -22.40 0.48 7.52
C GLU A 82 -21.47 -0.61 8.04
N PHE A 83 -20.17 -0.50 7.73
CA PHE A 83 -19.16 -1.48 8.11
C PHE A 83 -17.94 -0.82 8.72
N LEU A 84 -17.31 -1.51 9.67
CA LEU A 84 -15.96 -1.24 10.15
C LEU A 84 -14.97 -2.06 9.34
N ASN A 85 -14.08 -1.39 8.60
CA ASN A 85 -12.95 -2.04 7.96
C ASN A 85 -11.80 -2.15 8.95
N MET A 86 -11.21 -3.31 9.02
CA MET A 86 -10.08 -3.60 9.91
C MET A 86 -8.91 -4.11 9.09
N VAL A 87 -7.76 -3.51 9.30
CA VAL A 87 -6.48 -3.95 8.73
C VAL A 87 -5.49 -4.12 9.88
N VAL A 88 -5.06 -5.35 10.12
CA VAL A 88 -4.08 -5.69 11.15
C VAL A 88 -2.81 -6.14 10.47
N ILE A 89 -1.67 -5.56 10.85
CA ILE A 89 -0.37 -5.89 10.31
C ILE A 89 0.51 -6.45 11.41
N ALA A 90 1.00 -7.67 11.18
CA ALA A 90 1.85 -8.38 12.13
C ALA A 90 2.84 -9.30 11.38
N PRO A 91 3.93 -9.75 12.02
CA PRO A 91 4.77 -10.81 11.48
C PRO A 91 3.97 -12.11 11.33
N GLY A 92 4.33 -12.91 10.33
CA GLY A 92 3.68 -14.21 10.16
C GLY A 92 4.38 -15.09 9.13
N GLN A 93 3.94 -16.34 9.07
CA GLN A 93 4.46 -17.30 8.10
C GLN A 93 3.92 -17.00 6.71
N LEU A 94 4.82 -16.97 5.74
CA LEU A 94 4.46 -16.72 4.35
C LEU A 94 3.69 -17.92 3.78
N PRO A 95 2.70 -17.67 2.90
CA PRO A 95 2.03 -18.73 2.17
C PRO A 95 2.95 -19.35 1.12
N GLU A 96 2.63 -20.57 0.66
CA GLU A 96 3.40 -21.28 -0.36
C GLU A 96 3.45 -20.52 -1.69
N SER A 97 2.32 -19.95 -2.14
CA SER A 97 2.27 -19.10 -3.32
C SER A 97 2.37 -17.63 -2.92
N LEU A 98 3.44 -16.95 -3.35
CA LEU A 98 3.68 -15.55 -3.02
C LEU A 98 2.94 -14.58 -3.95
N LYS A 99 2.42 -15.06 -5.08
CA LYS A 99 1.73 -14.24 -6.08
C LYS A 99 0.25 -14.08 -5.80
N ASP A 100 -0.33 -15.01 -5.05
CA ASP A 100 -1.71 -14.87 -4.60
C ASP A 100 -1.78 -13.83 -3.48
N TRP A 101 -2.85 -13.07 -3.48
CA TRP A 101 -2.97 -11.93 -2.58
C TRP A 101 -4.16 -12.05 -1.62
N ASP A 102 -4.87 -13.15 -1.63
CA ASP A 102 -6.08 -13.31 -0.85
C ASP A 102 -6.24 -14.76 -0.32
N TYR A 103 -5.78 -14.96 0.91
CA TYR A 103 -5.84 -16.23 1.62
C TYR A 103 -6.78 -16.18 2.81
N ASP A 104 -7.42 -17.28 3.11
CA ASP A 104 -8.07 -17.45 4.40
C ASP A 104 -7.01 -17.38 5.52
N ALA A 105 -7.34 -16.66 6.58
CA ALA A 105 -6.47 -16.54 7.73
C ALA A 105 -7.01 -17.39 8.90
N ASN A 106 -6.10 -18.12 9.55
CA ASN A 106 -6.40 -18.67 10.85
C ASN A 106 -6.28 -17.55 11.91
N PRO A 107 -7.36 -17.20 12.62
CA PRO A 107 -7.31 -16.16 13.64
C PRO A 107 -6.31 -16.45 14.77
N GLN A 108 -6.08 -17.71 15.10
CA GLN A 108 -5.16 -18.10 16.17
C GLN A 108 -3.72 -17.71 15.83
N ASP A 109 -3.28 -17.90 14.57
CA ASP A 109 -1.95 -17.48 14.12
C ASP A 109 -1.78 -15.96 14.24
N MET A 110 -2.83 -15.21 13.88
CA MET A 110 -2.85 -13.75 14.03
C MET A 110 -2.73 -13.34 15.50
N PHE A 111 -3.57 -13.88 16.38
CA PHE A 111 -3.54 -13.53 17.82
C PHE A 111 -2.21 -13.92 18.48
N GLN A 112 -1.61 -15.05 18.09
CA GLN A 112 -0.29 -15.44 18.56
C GLN A 112 0.78 -14.42 18.15
N ALA A 113 0.73 -13.92 16.92
CA ALA A 113 1.67 -12.92 16.41
C ALA A 113 1.47 -11.54 17.08
N LEU A 114 0.24 -11.19 17.44
CA LEU A 114 -0.10 -9.92 18.08
C LEU A 114 0.31 -9.87 19.56
N GLY A 115 0.33 -11.02 20.24
CA GLY A 115 0.65 -11.10 21.68
C GLY A 115 -0.40 -10.43 22.56
N VAL A 116 0.06 -9.69 23.60
CA VAL A 116 -0.85 -9.02 24.53
C VAL A 116 -1.43 -7.76 23.91
N LEU A 117 -2.75 -7.72 23.78
CA LEU A 117 -3.52 -6.61 23.22
C LEU A 117 -4.23 -5.81 24.32
N HIS A 118 -4.53 -4.55 24.01
CA HIS A 118 -5.48 -3.78 24.79
C HIS A 118 -6.88 -4.46 24.72
N PRO A 119 -7.61 -4.59 25.84
CA PRO A 119 -8.91 -5.28 25.87
C PRO A 119 -9.87 -4.84 24.77
N HIS A 120 -10.05 -3.54 24.57
CA HIS A 120 -10.94 -3.00 23.53
C HIS A 120 -10.55 -3.45 22.10
N LEU A 121 -9.26 -3.52 21.80
CA LEU A 121 -8.81 -4.00 20.49
C LEU A 121 -9.08 -5.51 20.37
N LYS A 122 -8.77 -6.26 21.43
CA LYS A 122 -8.99 -7.70 21.46
C LYS A 122 -10.45 -8.05 21.22
N ASP A 123 -11.37 -7.43 21.95
CA ASP A 123 -12.81 -7.69 21.86
C ASP A 123 -13.35 -7.53 20.42
N VAL A 124 -12.94 -6.45 19.74
CA VAL A 124 -13.40 -6.19 18.36
C VAL A 124 -12.75 -7.14 17.35
N LEU A 125 -11.49 -7.54 17.54
CA LEU A 125 -10.85 -8.50 16.65
C LEU A 125 -11.41 -9.91 16.83
N GLU A 126 -11.80 -10.31 18.06
CA GLU A 126 -12.44 -11.60 18.36
C GLU A 126 -13.87 -11.69 17.82
N ALA A 127 -14.56 -10.56 17.65
CA ALA A 127 -15.90 -10.51 17.06
C ALA A 127 -15.93 -10.81 15.55
N VAL A 128 -14.77 -10.86 14.90
CA VAL A 128 -14.66 -11.09 13.46
C VAL A 128 -14.74 -12.58 13.15
N PRO A 129 -15.74 -13.04 12.38
CA PRO A 129 -15.89 -14.47 12.10
C PRO A 129 -14.86 -14.99 11.09
N ASN A 130 -14.45 -14.15 10.13
CA ASN A 130 -13.57 -14.56 9.05
C ASN A 130 -12.54 -13.47 8.72
N TRP A 131 -11.29 -13.85 8.68
CA TRP A 131 -10.17 -13.00 8.30
C TRP A 131 -9.59 -13.43 6.96
N ARG A 132 -9.24 -12.44 6.13
CA ARG A 132 -8.42 -12.64 4.93
C ARG A 132 -7.02 -12.13 5.21
N ARG A 133 -5.98 -12.76 4.61
CA ARG A 133 -4.59 -12.35 4.77
C ARG A 133 -3.83 -12.35 3.45
N TRP A 134 -2.81 -11.50 3.38
CA TRP A 134 -1.83 -11.50 2.29
C TRP A 134 -0.46 -11.04 2.78
N PRO A 135 0.62 -11.52 2.15
CA PRO A 135 1.97 -11.07 2.47
C PRO A 135 2.20 -9.65 1.96
N ILE A 136 2.92 -8.85 2.76
CA ILE A 136 3.32 -7.51 2.38
C ILE A 136 4.68 -7.56 1.69
N PHE A 137 4.71 -7.02 0.49
CA PHE A 137 5.92 -6.81 -0.29
C PHE A 137 6.21 -5.33 -0.43
N ASP A 138 7.46 -5.01 -0.74
CA ASP A 138 7.85 -3.69 -1.18
C ASP A 138 8.96 -3.73 -2.24
N ARG A 139 9.29 -2.57 -2.75
CA ARG A 139 10.49 -2.31 -3.55
C ARG A 139 11.17 -1.05 -3.03
N PRO A 140 12.49 -0.86 -3.27
CA PRO A 140 13.14 0.41 -2.97
C PRO A 140 12.42 1.57 -3.67
N PRO A 141 12.36 2.75 -3.05
CA PRO A 141 11.92 3.96 -3.74
C PRO A 141 12.71 4.20 -5.02
N LEU A 142 12.05 4.75 -6.03
CA LEU A 142 12.70 5.12 -7.27
C LEU A 142 13.79 6.18 -7.00
N ALA A 143 14.94 6.01 -7.63
CA ALA A 143 16.08 6.92 -7.45
C ALA A 143 16.11 8.08 -8.46
N SER A 144 15.37 7.97 -9.57
CA SER A 144 15.31 8.97 -10.63
C SER A 144 14.09 8.80 -11.53
N ALA A 145 13.77 9.82 -12.32
CA ALA A 145 12.73 9.78 -13.34
C ALA A 145 12.96 8.67 -14.38
N THR A 146 14.22 8.38 -14.72
CA THR A 146 14.57 7.35 -15.70
C THR A 146 14.19 5.93 -15.27
N GLN A 147 13.88 5.75 -13.99
CA GLN A 147 13.37 4.49 -13.46
C GLN A 147 11.84 4.34 -13.59
N MET A 148 11.15 5.41 -13.97
CA MET A 148 9.70 5.42 -14.13
C MET A 148 9.27 5.38 -15.60
N ALA A 149 10.15 5.82 -16.51
CA ALA A 149 9.89 5.74 -17.95
C ALA A 149 11.20 5.56 -18.73
N LYS A 150 11.09 4.83 -19.87
CA LYS A 150 12.22 4.61 -20.81
C LYS A 150 11.70 4.47 -22.23
N GLY A 151 12.15 5.36 -23.12
CA GLY A 151 11.71 5.34 -24.50
C GLY A 151 10.20 5.51 -24.63
N ARG A 152 9.52 4.49 -25.15
CA ARG A 152 8.06 4.48 -25.37
C ARG A 152 7.28 3.76 -24.27
N ILE A 153 7.93 3.43 -23.14
CA ILE A 153 7.33 2.68 -22.04
C ILE A 153 7.33 3.56 -20.79
N ALA A 154 6.18 3.69 -20.13
CA ALA A 154 6.03 4.32 -18.83
C ALA A 154 5.42 3.34 -17.83
N LEU A 155 5.79 3.46 -16.55
CA LEU A 155 5.24 2.69 -15.43
C LEU A 155 4.31 3.58 -14.59
N LEU A 156 3.24 2.98 -14.07
CA LEU A 156 2.22 3.66 -13.28
C LEU A 156 1.86 2.81 -12.04
N GLY A 157 1.60 3.46 -10.91
CA GLY A 157 1.13 2.81 -9.69
C GLY A 157 2.11 1.76 -9.17
N ASP A 158 1.61 0.62 -8.71
CA ASP A 158 2.44 -0.44 -8.10
C ASP A 158 3.46 -1.07 -9.06
N ALA A 159 3.29 -0.95 -10.37
CA ALA A 159 4.33 -1.33 -11.33
C ALA A 159 5.58 -0.44 -11.20
N ALA A 160 5.40 0.84 -10.87
CA ALA A 160 6.48 1.79 -10.64
C ALA A 160 6.95 1.80 -9.18
N HIS A 161 6.03 2.00 -8.23
CA HIS A 161 6.32 2.35 -6.84
C HIS A 161 5.42 1.60 -5.84
N PRO A 162 5.44 0.27 -5.80
CA PRO A 162 4.63 -0.47 -4.83
C PRO A 162 5.03 -0.05 -3.42
N MET A 163 4.06 0.27 -2.59
CA MET A 163 4.33 0.79 -1.25
C MET A 163 3.61 -0.01 -0.18
N ARG A 164 4.22 -0.02 1.01
CA ARG A 164 3.59 -0.64 2.17
C ARG A 164 2.31 0.10 2.55
N PRO A 165 1.28 -0.56 3.08
CA PRO A 165 -0.01 0.07 3.34
C PRO A 165 -0.03 0.98 4.59
N PHE A 166 1.12 1.55 5.00
CA PHE A 166 1.26 2.29 6.26
C PHE A 166 0.94 3.78 6.18
N LEU A 167 0.52 4.24 4.99
CA LEU A 167 -0.01 5.59 4.74
C LEU A 167 -1.33 5.56 3.99
N ALA A 168 -1.81 4.38 3.58
CA ALA A 168 -2.99 4.20 2.72
C ALA A 168 -2.94 5.03 1.41
N GLN A 169 -1.74 5.30 0.86
CA GLN A 169 -1.54 6.21 -0.28
C GLN A 169 -1.26 5.50 -1.61
N GLY A 170 -1.16 4.18 -1.65
CA GLY A 170 -0.85 3.46 -2.90
C GLY A 170 -1.81 3.81 -4.05
N ALA A 171 -3.11 3.71 -3.80
CA ALA A 171 -4.14 4.07 -4.77
C ALA A 171 -4.14 5.57 -5.09
N GLY A 172 -3.96 6.45 -4.09
CA GLY A 172 -3.88 7.90 -4.29
C GLY A 172 -2.76 8.27 -5.25
N MET A 173 -1.56 7.72 -5.04
CA MET A 173 -0.42 7.97 -5.93
C MET A 173 -0.66 7.43 -7.35
N ALA A 174 -1.31 6.29 -7.51
CA ALA A 174 -1.66 5.76 -8.82
C ALA A 174 -2.69 6.64 -9.56
N ILE A 175 -3.65 7.24 -8.85
CA ILE A 175 -4.62 8.19 -9.41
C ILE A 175 -3.91 9.48 -9.84
N GLU A 176 -3.03 10.03 -9.00
CA GLU A 176 -2.20 11.18 -9.36
C GLU A 176 -1.32 10.89 -10.59
N ASP A 177 -0.74 9.69 -10.65
CA ASP A 177 0.04 9.25 -11.82
C ASP A 177 -0.80 9.22 -13.09
N ALA A 178 -2.02 8.69 -13.02
CA ALA A 178 -2.93 8.62 -14.16
C ALA A 178 -3.29 10.01 -14.68
N ALA A 179 -3.56 10.97 -13.77
CA ALA A 179 -3.84 12.35 -14.12
C ALA A 179 -2.63 13.04 -14.79
N ALA A 180 -1.45 12.89 -14.22
CA ALA A 180 -0.22 13.44 -14.78
C ALA A 180 0.11 12.81 -16.16
N LEU A 181 -0.08 11.50 -16.29
CA LEU A 181 0.14 10.78 -17.53
C LEU A 181 -0.82 11.27 -18.63
N ALA A 182 -2.10 11.46 -18.31
CA ALA A 182 -3.08 12.02 -19.23
C ALA A 182 -2.70 13.43 -19.69
N THR A 183 -2.25 14.28 -18.77
CA THR A 183 -1.77 15.64 -19.08
C THR A 183 -0.57 15.61 -20.02
N CYS A 184 0.41 14.74 -19.78
CA CYS A 184 1.57 14.60 -20.65
C CYS A 184 1.22 13.97 -21.99
N TRP A 185 0.26 13.03 -22.02
CA TRP A 185 -0.19 12.40 -23.27
C TRP A 185 -0.86 13.39 -24.21
N ALA A 186 -1.58 14.38 -23.68
CA ALA A 186 -2.23 15.45 -24.44
C ALA A 186 -1.24 16.37 -25.18
N ARG A 187 0.07 16.35 -24.84
CA ARG A 187 1.11 17.15 -25.51
C ARG A 187 1.48 16.53 -26.86
N VAL A 188 0.54 16.65 -27.83
CA VAL A 188 0.71 16.11 -29.18
C VAL A 188 1.83 16.77 -29.99
N ASP A 189 2.29 17.94 -29.54
CA ASP A 189 3.45 18.68 -30.03
C ASP A 189 4.79 17.97 -29.72
N LEU A 190 4.81 17.02 -28.79
CA LEU A 190 6.01 16.30 -28.37
C LEU A 190 5.99 14.85 -28.85
N PRO A 191 7.15 14.25 -29.16
CA PRO A 191 7.25 12.83 -29.42
C PRO A 191 6.97 12.02 -28.13
N VAL A 192 6.56 10.77 -28.27
CA VAL A 192 6.11 9.92 -27.14
C VAL A 192 7.15 9.78 -26.03
N ASN A 193 8.42 9.61 -26.37
CA ASN A 193 9.51 9.50 -25.41
C ASN A 193 9.66 10.76 -24.54
N GLU A 194 9.43 11.95 -25.10
CA GLU A 194 9.46 13.21 -24.36
C GLU A 194 8.24 13.37 -23.44
N ARG A 195 7.06 12.95 -23.90
CA ARG A 195 5.84 12.94 -23.04
C ARG A 195 6.05 12.05 -21.83
N TRP A 196 6.65 10.86 -22.01
CA TRP A 196 6.93 9.94 -20.91
C TRP A 196 8.05 10.45 -20.00
N ARG A 197 9.05 11.15 -20.54
CA ARG A 197 10.07 11.81 -19.73
C ARG A 197 9.46 12.88 -18.84
N LEU A 198 8.60 13.75 -19.38
CA LEU A 198 7.90 14.78 -18.61
C LEU A 198 7.03 14.16 -17.50
N TYR A 199 6.23 13.14 -17.83
CA TYR A 199 5.44 12.41 -16.84
C TYR A 199 6.32 11.87 -15.71
N ALA A 200 7.41 11.21 -16.05
CA ALA A 200 8.32 10.64 -15.05
C ALA A 200 8.95 11.73 -14.17
N GLU A 201 9.37 12.85 -14.74
CA GLU A 201 9.93 13.99 -13.99
C GLU A 201 8.91 14.63 -13.04
N MET A 202 7.65 14.73 -13.44
CA MET A 202 6.58 15.24 -12.59
C MET A 202 6.29 14.32 -11.38
N ARG A 203 6.46 12.99 -11.52
CA ARG A 203 5.90 12.03 -10.56
C ARG A 203 6.91 11.33 -9.69
N TRP A 204 8.10 10.98 -10.21
CA TRP A 204 9.03 10.08 -9.52
C TRP A 204 9.43 10.55 -8.12
N ALA A 205 9.71 11.85 -7.95
CA ALA A 205 10.22 12.37 -6.68
C ALA A 205 9.14 12.31 -5.58
N ARG A 206 7.89 12.70 -5.91
CA ARG A 206 6.76 12.61 -5.00
C ARG A 206 6.45 11.16 -4.63
N ASN A 207 6.39 10.26 -5.60
CA ASN A 207 6.18 8.84 -5.37
C ASN A 207 7.25 8.22 -4.48
N ALA A 208 8.53 8.52 -4.75
CA ALA A 208 9.65 8.05 -3.94
C ALA A 208 9.58 8.59 -2.49
N MET A 209 9.19 9.85 -2.30
CA MET A 209 9.02 10.46 -0.98
C MET A 209 7.88 9.81 -0.18
N VAL A 210 6.72 9.56 -0.80
CA VAL A 210 5.59 8.88 -0.17
C VAL A 210 5.96 7.44 0.19
N GLN A 211 6.64 6.73 -0.72
CA GLN A 211 7.11 5.36 -0.49
C GLN A 211 8.11 5.28 0.67
N ALA A 212 9.09 6.21 0.72
CA ALA A 212 10.06 6.30 1.82
C ALA A 212 9.36 6.63 3.15
N ARG A 213 8.37 7.52 3.15
CA ARG A 213 7.59 7.86 4.34
C ARG A 213 6.79 6.65 4.83
N SER A 214 6.17 5.89 3.92
CA SER A 214 5.45 4.66 4.28
C SER A 214 6.37 3.64 4.97
N ILE A 215 7.57 3.43 4.44
CA ILE A 215 8.58 2.56 5.06
C ILE A 215 8.98 3.07 6.46
N ARG A 216 9.19 4.38 6.61
CA ARG A 216 9.51 5.01 7.90
C ARG A 216 8.39 4.84 8.92
N ASN A 217 7.13 5.05 8.52
CA ASN A 217 5.97 4.85 9.40
C ASN A 217 5.91 3.41 9.93
N GLY A 218 6.15 2.42 9.08
CA GLY A 218 6.21 1.02 9.52
C GLY A 218 7.27 0.77 10.60
N ARG A 219 8.44 1.41 10.49
CA ARG A 219 9.49 1.31 11.53
C ARG A 219 9.04 1.94 12.84
N ILE A 220 8.37 3.10 12.79
CA ILE A 220 7.85 3.80 13.97
C ILE A 220 6.74 2.98 14.64
N PHE A 221 5.76 2.52 13.86
CA PHE A 221 4.62 1.76 14.40
C PHE A 221 5.04 0.46 15.07
N HIS A 222 6.08 -0.19 14.56
CA HIS A 222 6.56 -1.49 15.03
C HIS A 222 7.72 -1.42 16.02
N MET A 223 8.01 -0.24 16.58
CA MET A 223 9.08 -0.08 17.57
C MET A 223 8.92 -0.99 18.78
N GLN A 224 10.05 -1.49 19.31
CA GLN A 224 10.15 -2.39 20.45
C GLN A 224 11.13 -1.82 21.50
N GLY A 225 11.12 -2.43 22.68
CA GLY A 225 12.06 -2.05 23.75
C GLY A 225 12.00 -0.59 24.14
N PRO A 226 13.12 0.04 24.51
CA PRO A 226 13.14 1.44 24.98
C PRO A 226 12.62 2.46 23.95
N MET A 227 12.86 2.22 22.66
CA MET A 227 12.35 3.10 21.60
C MET A 227 10.82 3.13 21.52
N ARG A 228 10.14 2.04 21.89
CA ARG A 228 8.69 2.01 22.02
C ARG A 228 8.21 3.01 23.07
N TRP A 229 8.86 3.07 24.22
CA TRP A 229 8.46 4.02 25.28
C TRP A 229 8.59 5.47 24.82
N GLY A 230 9.66 5.79 24.08
CA GLY A 230 9.82 7.13 23.49
C GLY A 230 8.72 7.45 22.47
N ARG A 231 8.36 6.49 21.60
CA ARG A 231 7.23 6.63 20.66
C ARG A 231 5.91 6.86 21.41
N ASP A 232 5.62 6.01 22.39
CA ASP A 232 4.37 6.04 23.13
C ASP A 232 4.23 7.36 23.93
N LEU A 233 5.33 7.87 24.47
CA LEU A 233 5.38 9.19 25.11
C LEU A 233 5.14 10.32 24.10
N ALA A 234 5.80 10.28 22.94
CA ALA A 234 5.60 11.29 21.90
C ALA A 234 4.14 11.31 21.40
N MET A 235 3.51 10.14 21.20
CA MET A 235 2.11 10.04 20.82
C MET A 235 1.16 10.61 21.89
N ARG A 236 1.47 10.42 23.18
CA ARG A 236 0.68 11.01 24.29
C ARG A 236 0.80 12.53 24.36
N LEU A 237 1.98 13.08 24.09
CA LEU A 237 2.24 14.52 24.19
C LEU A 237 1.78 15.29 22.96
N MET A 238 1.97 14.73 21.78
CA MET A 238 1.72 15.40 20.49
C MET A 238 0.36 15.01 19.88
N GLY A 239 -0.25 13.92 20.34
CA GLY A 239 -1.55 13.47 19.85
C GLY A 239 -1.56 13.22 18.34
N GLU A 240 -2.65 13.64 17.70
CA GLU A 240 -2.91 13.45 16.28
C GLU A 240 -1.90 14.19 15.38
N SER A 241 -1.34 15.31 15.85
CA SER A 241 -0.37 16.11 15.08
C SER A 241 0.88 15.32 14.66
N LEU A 242 1.24 14.27 15.41
CA LEU A 242 2.37 13.40 15.07
C LEU A 242 2.12 12.60 13.77
N MET A 243 0.85 12.33 13.47
CA MET A 243 0.42 11.58 12.30
C MET A 243 0.06 12.48 11.13
N ASP A 244 -0.07 13.79 11.35
CA ASP A 244 -0.39 14.74 10.31
C ASP A 244 0.78 14.89 9.31
N VAL A 245 0.45 14.85 8.03
CA VAL A 245 1.41 14.95 6.92
C VAL A 245 0.86 15.96 5.89
N PRO A 246 0.87 17.28 6.21
CA PRO A 246 0.21 18.29 5.39
C PRO A 246 0.64 18.28 3.92
N TRP A 247 1.95 18.11 3.63
CA TRP A 247 2.46 18.05 2.26
C TRP A 247 1.89 16.90 1.42
N LEU A 248 1.43 15.84 2.07
CA LEU A 248 0.85 14.68 1.38
C LEU A 248 -0.51 15.02 0.80
N TYR A 249 -1.29 15.81 1.51
CA TYR A 249 -2.67 16.19 1.17
C TYR A 249 -2.76 17.54 0.44
N ALA A 250 -1.67 18.27 0.32
CA ALA A 250 -1.62 19.55 -0.41
C ALA A 250 -1.75 19.40 -1.94
N GLY A 251 -1.72 18.17 -2.43
CA GLY A 251 -1.74 17.87 -3.86
C GLY A 251 -0.33 17.81 -4.49
N PRO A 252 -0.27 17.46 -5.77
CA PRO A 252 0.96 17.50 -6.56
C PRO A 252 1.36 18.93 -6.91
#